data_4405ae7de21101aef09cd75a18c3b768
#
_entry.id   4405ae7de21101aef09cd75a18c3b768
#
_cell.length_a   1.000
_cell.length_b   1.000
_cell.length_c   1.000
_cell.angle_alpha   90.00
_cell.angle_beta   90.00
_cell.angle_gamma   90.00
#
_symmetry.space_group_name_H-M   'P 1'
#
loop_
_entity.id
_entity.type
_entity.pdbx_description
1 polymer ?
#
loop_
_entity_poly.entity_id
_entity_poly.type
_entity_poly.pdbx_seq_one_letter_code
_entity_poly.pdbx_strand_id
1 'polypeptide(L)'
;MAGSLFSPSWYRVKDLKPRLRRHVNIYRHDYRGRIWFILQDLATGRSHRFSPAAYRMVGLLDGTRSLGEVWDIANEQLGERAPTQDEAIRLLGQLHAADALVADVSPDSRELFRRHKRHKRMEIKQKVWSPLAVRVPIWDPDRFLTATLPFVRPLMTKTFAVIWLLLVLTAAVFAAMNIGALTTNITDRVLN
;
A
#
# COMPACT_ATOMS: atom_id res chain seq x y z
N MET A 1 -14.07 15.14 -9.10
CA MET A 1 -15.54 15.01 -9.13
C MET A 1 -15.97 14.71 -7.71
N ALA A 2 -16.66 15.66 -7.06
CA ALA A 2 -17.28 15.42 -5.75
C ALA A 2 -18.40 14.40 -5.97
N GLY A 3 -18.27 13.23 -5.35
CA GLY A 3 -19.31 12.20 -5.39
C GLY A 3 -20.58 12.70 -4.73
N SER A 4 -21.75 12.28 -5.23
CA SER A 4 -23.01 12.55 -4.58
C SER A 4 -22.95 12.06 -3.12
N LEU A 5 -23.45 12.86 -2.18
CA LEU A 5 -23.53 12.47 -0.75
C LEU A 5 -24.39 11.22 -0.59
N PHE A 6 -25.39 11.05 -1.43
CA PHE A 6 -26.39 9.97 -1.40
C PHE A 6 -26.10 8.91 -2.46
N SER A 7 -26.29 7.64 -2.09
CA SER A 7 -26.12 6.48 -2.95
C SER A 7 -27.46 5.82 -3.28
N PRO A 8 -27.73 5.50 -4.56
CA PRO A 8 -28.95 4.77 -4.92
C PRO A 8 -29.01 3.34 -4.33
N SER A 9 -27.89 2.83 -3.84
CA SER A 9 -27.81 1.50 -3.24
C SER A 9 -27.90 1.51 -1.70
N TRP A 10 -28.04 2.70 -1.09
CA TRP A 10 -28.05 2.87 0.36
C TRP A 10 -29.18 2.10 1.05
N TYR A 11 -30.37 2.06 0.47
CA TYR A 11 -31.52 1.36 1.03
C TYR A 11 -31.29 -0.14 1.31
N ARG A 12 -30.31 -0.74 0.62
CA ARG A 12 -29.97 -2.18 0.78
C ARG A 12 -29.12 -2.47 2.01
N VAL A 13 -28.43 -1.47 2.51
CA VAL A 13 -27.43 -1.65 3.59
C VAL A 13 -27.74 -0.83 4.84
N LYS A 14 -28.57 0.19 4.76
CA LYS A 14 -28.86 1.13 5.87
C LYS A 14 -29.36 0.44 7.14
N ASP A 15 -30.12 -0.64 6.99
CA ASP A 15 -30.75 -1.37 8.11
C ASP A 15 -29.85 -2.49 8.66
N LEU A 16 -28.68 -2.75 8.04
CA LEU A 16 -27.73 -3.72 8.55
C LEU A 16 -27.14 -3.25 9.87
N LYS A 17 -26.98 -4.18 10.82
CA LYS A 17 -26.35 -3.95 12.12
C LYS A 17 -24.98 -4.63 12.18
N PRO A 18 -23.97 -4.01 11.57
CA PRO A 18 -22.65 -4.61 11.48
C PRO A 18 -21.89 -4.52 12.81
N ARG A 19 -21.07 -5.56 13.09
CA ARG A 19 -20.18 -5.61 14.25
C ARG A 19 -18.80 -6.10 13.81
N LEU A 20 -17.74 -5.50 14.37
CA LEU A 20 -16.39 -5.99 14.18
C LEU A 20 -16.18 -7.33 14.87
N ARG A 21 -15.40 -8.21 14.25
CA ARG A 21 -14.99 -9.48 14.86
C ARG A 21 -13.94 -9.25 15.96
N ARG A 22 -13.92 -10.12 16.98
CA ARG A 22 -13.04 -9.99 18.15
C ARG A 22 -11.54 -10.15 17.84
N HIS A 23 -11.19 -10.85 16.75
CA HIS A 23 -9.79 -11.08 16.35
C HIS A 23 -9.18 -9.91 15.58
N VAL A 24 -9.91 -8.82 15.44
CA VAL A 24 -9.49 -7.63 14.72
C VAL A 24 -9.03 -6.57 15.71
N ASN A 25 -7.79 -6.11 15.55
CA ASN A 25 -7.25 -5.01 16.33
C ASN A 25 -7.05 -3.78 15.45
N ILE A 26 -7.23 -2.59 16.05
CA ILE A 26 -7.02 -1.33 15.36
C ILE A 26 -5.93 -0.55 16.09
N TYR A 27 -4.89 -0.16 15.34
CA TYR A 27 -3.76 0.62 15.83
C TYR A 27 -3.74 1.99 15.17
N ARG A 28 -3.44 3.02 15.96
CA ARG A 28 -3.14 4.36 15.44
C ARG A 28 -1.70 4.39 14.97
N HIS A 29 -1.49 4.87 13.76
CA HIS A 29 -0.18 5.04 13.16
C HIS A 29 0.00 6.46 12.64
N ASP A 30 1.10 7.12 13.04
CA ASP A 30 1.49 8.41 12.48
C ASP A 30 2.52 8.19 11.39
N TYR A 31 2.23 8.67 10.20
CA TYR A 31 3.12 8.59 9.06
C TYR A 31 3.20 9.94 8.35
N ARG A 32 4.38 10.56 8.41
CA ARG A 32 4.67 11.86 7.79
C ARG A 32 3.70 12.96 8.22
N GLY A 33 3.39 13.05 9.52
CA GLY A 33 2.48 14.03 10.08
C GLY A 33 1.00 13.79 9.75
N ARG A 34 0.65 12.62 9.21
CA ARG A 34 -0.74 12.21 8.97
C ARG A 34 -1.10 11.00 9.82
N ILE A 35 -2.20 11.11 10.53
CA ILE A 35 -2.73 10.02 11.35
C ILE A 35 -3.50 9.05 10.45
N TRP A 36 -3.15 7.77 10.57
CA TRP A 36 -3.83 6.65 9.93
C TRP A 36 -4.21 5.63 10.97
N PHE A 37 -5.25 4.89 10.70
CA PHE A 37 -5.65 3.76 11.51
C PHE A 37 -5.46 2.48 10.72
N ILE A 38 -4.77 1.51 11.32
CA ILE A 38 -4.46 0.23 10.70
C ILE A 38 -5.29 -0.82 11.44
N LEU A 39 -6.22 -1.43 10.72
CA LEU A 39 -6.92 -2.60 11.18
C LEU A 39 -6.10 -3.82 10.81
N GLN A 40 -5.71 -4.59 11.80
CA GLN A 40 -4.97 -5.84 11.65
C GLN A 40 -5.86 -7.01 12.04
N ASP A 41 -5.99 -7.96 11.13
CA ASP A 41 -6.57 -9.25 11.41
C ASP A 41 -5.49 -10.18 11.94
N LEU A 42 -5.59 -10.56 13.20
CA LEU A 42 -4.61 -11.43 13.86
C LEU A 42 -4.63 -12.87 13.34
N ALA A 43 -5.75 -13.30 12.75
CA ALA A 43 -5.89 -14.66 12.24
C ALA A 43 -5.23 -14.84 10.88
N THR A 44 -5.32 -13.82 10.00
CA THR A 44 -4.78 -13.89 8.63
C THR A 44 -3.51 -13.06 8.42
N GLY A 45 -3.13 -12.22 9.39
CA GLY A 45 -2.02 -11.28 9.29
C GLY A 45 -2.26 -10.13 8.32
N ARG A 46 -3.47 -10.01 7.75
CA ARG A 46 -3.81 -8.95 6.81
C ARG A 46 -4.04 -7.63 7.52
N SER A 47 -3.60 -6.56 6.91
CA SER A 47 -3.81 -5.21 7.43
C SER A 47 -4.55 -4.33 6.41
N HIS A 48 -5.42 -3.46 6.92
CA HIS A 48 -6.18 -2.48 6.16
C HIS A 48 -6.01 -1.11 6.78
N ARG A 49 -5.74 -0.10 5.94
CA ARG A 49 -5.53 1.27 6.39
C ARG A 49 -6.79 2.10 6.18
N PHE A 50 -7.15 2.87 7.22
CA PHE A 50 -8.31 3.77 7.22
C PHE A 50 -7.90 5.21 7.49
N SER A 51 -8.67 6.13 6.92
CA SER A 51 -8.65 7.54 7.31
C SER A 51 -9.25 7.73 8.71
N PRO A 52 -8.97 8.86 9.41
CA PRO A 52 -9.62 9.16 10.67
C PRO A 52 -11.15 9.18 10.60
N ALA A 53 -11.71 9.66 9.50
CA ALA A 53 -13.16 9.67 9.28
C ALA A 53 -13.74 8.26 9.18
N ALA A 54 -13.13 7.38 8.40
CA ALA A 54 -13.52 5.98 8.30
C ALA A 54 -13.35 5.23 9.64
N TYR A 55 -12.31 5.53 10.40
CA TYR A 55 -12.10 4.95 11.74
C TYR A 55 -13.22 5.32 12.72
N ARG A 56 -13.67 6.58 12.73
CA ARG A 56 -14.80 7.00 13.55
C ARG A 56 -16.05 6.18 13.26
N MET A 57 -16.34 5.97 11.99
CA MET A 57 -17.46 5.15 11.57
C MET A 57 -17.30 3.68 11.98
N VAL A 58 -16.10 3.11 11.78
CA VAL A 58 -15.79 1.72 12.16
C VAL A 58 -15.94 1.51 13.67
N GLY A 59 -15.54 2.50 14.47
CA GLY A 59 -15.65 2.44 15.93
C GLY A 59 -17.10 2.43 16.45
N LEU A 60 -18.07 2.85 15.64
CA LEU A 60 -19.50 2.82 15.98
C LEU A 60 -20.19 1.50 15.60
N LEU A 61 -19.50 0.60 14.91
CA LEU A 61 -20.03 -0.70 14.46
C LEU A 61 -20.04 -1.72 15.61
N ASP A 62 -21.01 -1.59 16.52
CA ASP A 62 -21.16 -2.41 17.72
C ASP A 62 -22.13 -3.60 17.54
N GLY A 63 -22.88 -3.61 16.43
CA GLY A 63 -23.93 -4.60 16.15
C GLY A 63 -25.30 -4.26 16.73
N THR A 64 -25.44 -3.15 17.46
CA THR A 64 -26.71 -2.66 17.99
C THR A 64 -27.33 -1.62 17.09
N ARG A 65 -26.50 -0.73 16.57
CA ARG A 65 -26.88 0.37 15.67
C ARG A 65 -26.95 -0.10 14.23
N SER A 66 -27.92 0.43 13.49
CA SER A 66 -27.98 0.26 12.04
C SER A 66 -26.89 1.09 11.36
N LEU A 67 -26.52 0.71 10.14
CA LEU A 67 -25.56 1.46 9.36
C LEU A 67 -26.05 2.89 9.07
N GLY A 68 -27.36 3.07 8.92
CA GLY A 68 -27.98 4.38 8.78
C GLY A 68 -27.68 5.27 9.97
N GLU A 69 -28.00 4.80 11.19
CA GLU A 69 -27.72 5.52 12.44
C GLU A 69 -26.22 5.83 12.61
N VAL A 70 -25.36 4.88 12.29
CA VAL A 70 -23.89 5.07 12.34
C VAL A 70 -23.46 6.16 11.37
N TRP A 71 -24.01 6.18 10.16
CA TRP A 71 -23.69 7.18 9.16
C TRP A 71 -24.20 8.58 9.56
N ASP A 72 -25.41 8.67 10.12
CA ASP A 72 -25.99 9.93 10.61
C ASP A 72 -25.14 10.51 11.74
N ILE A 73 -24.75 9.70 12.74
CA ILE A 73 -23.86 10.11 13.83
C ILE A 73 -22.49 10.59 13.28
N ALA A 74 -21.93 9.85 12.32
CA ALA A 74 -20.67 10.24 11.72
C ALA A 74 -20.77 11.56 10.95
N ASN A 75 -21.91 11.79 10.28
CA ASN A 75 -22.19 13.02 9.55
C ASN A 75 -22.33 14.23 10.49
N GLU A 76 -23.04 14.07 11.59
CA GLU A 76 -23.17 15.11 12.62
C GLU A 76 -21.82 15.49 13.25
N GLN A 77 -20.97 14.49 13.54
CA GLN A 77 -19.67 14.72 14.21
C GLN A 77 -18.59 15.27 13.29
N LEU A 78 -18.58 14.91 12.02
CA LEU A 78 -17.51 15.20 11.07
C LEU A 78 -17.87 16.25 10.03
N GLY A 79 -19.16 16.55 9.84
CA GLY A 79 -19.67 17.51 8.84
C GLY A 79 -19.15 17.17 7.43
N GLU A 80 -18.55 18.12 6.75
CA GLU A 80 -18.01 17.95 5.40
C GLU A 80 -16.92 16.87 5.25
N ARG A 81 -16.32 16.44 6.36
CA ARG A 81 -15.32 15.36 6.38
C ARG A 81 -15.92 13.98 6.61
N ALA A 82 -17.24 13.88 6.76
CA ALA A 82 -17.92 12.62 6.90
C ALA A 82 -17.82 11.79 5.60
N PRO A 83 -17.74 10.46 5.71
CA PRO A 83 -17.77 9.59 4.55
C PRO A 83 -19.11 9.70 3.83
N THR A 84 -19.09 9.74 2.50
CA THR A 84 -20.32 9.65 1.70
C THR A 84 -20.95 8.27 1.85
N GLN A 85 -22.22 8.12 1.49
CA GLN A 85 -22.92 6.83 1.55
C GLN A 85 -22.21 5.77 0.69
N ASP A 86 -21.67 6.13 -0.47
CA ASP A 86 -20.89 5.24 -1.31
C ASP A 86 -19.55 4.81 -0.66
N GLU A 87 -18.92 5.72 0.06
CA GLU A 87 -17.70 5.41 0.83
C GLU A 87 -18.02 4.48 2.01
N ALA A 88 -19.13 4.68 2.68
CA ALA A 88 -19.63 3.81 3.74
C ALA A 88 -19.92 2.40 3.24
N ILE A 89 -20.62 2.25 2.10
CA ILE A 89 -20.87 0.96 1.46
C ILE A 89 -19.55 0.30 1.08
N ARG A 90 -18.61 1.08 0.53
CA ARG A 90 -17.28 0.60 0.12
C ARG A 90 -16.46 0.12 1.31
N LEU A 91 -16.52 0.85 2.44
CA LEU A 91 -15.86 0.50 3.69
C LEU A 91 -16.42 -0.83 4.24
N LEU A 92 -17.76 -0.97 4.32
CA LEU A 92 -18.37 -2.23 4.72
C LEU A 92 -17.98 -3.39 3.82
N GLY A 93 -17.97 -3.18 2.51
CA GLY A 93 -17.55 -4.18 1.53
C GLY A 93 -16.08 -4.61 1.73
N GLN A 94 -15.20 -3.68 2.09
CA GLN A 94 -13.80 -3.99 2.40
C GLN A 94 -13.67 -4.80 3.68
N LEU A 95 -14.36 -4.41 4.76
CA LEU A 95 -14.38 -5.11 6.04
C LEU A 95 -14.97 -6.52 5.92
N HIS A 96 -16.06 -6.66 5.16
CA HIS A 96 -16.67 -7.95 4.88
C HIS A 96 -15.75 -8.87 4.06
N ALA A 97 -15.08 -8.32 3.03
CA ALA A 97 -14.14 -9.07 2.20
C ALA A 97 -12.85 -9.46 2.95
N ALA A 98 -12.52 -8.73 4.01
CA ALA A 98 -11.42 -9.02 4.92
C ALA A 98 -11.80 -10.00 6.04
N ASP A 99 -13.05 -10.46 6.08
CA ASP A 99 -13.61 -11.26 7.18
C ASP A 99 -13.50 -10.59 8.55
N ALA A 100 -13.43 -9.26 8.57
CA ALA A 100 -13.32 -8.44 9.78
C ALA A 100 -14.68 -8.03 10.36
N LEU A 101 -15.77 -8.29 9.61
CA LEU A 101 -17.12 -7.85 9.95
C LEU A 101 -18.06 -9.03 10.11
N VAL A 102 -18.89 -8.97 11.14
CA VAL A 102 -20.09 -9.81 11.30
C VAL A 102 -21.30 -8.94 11.05
N ALA A 103 -22.08 -9.30 10.07
CA ALA A 103 -23.39 -8.69 9.81
C ALA A 103 -24.31 -9.76 9.25
N ASP A 104 -25.59 -9.64 9.58
CA ASP A 104 -26.63 -10.44 8.93
C ASP A 104 -26.91 -9.84 7.53
N VAL A 105 -26.05 -10.24 6.60
CA VAL A 105 -26.02 -9.67 5.24
C VAL A 105 -26.98 -10.45 4.37
N SER A 106 -28.05 -9.79 3.89
CA SER A 106 -28.94 -10.39 2.91
C SER A 106 -28.20 -10.79 1.62
N PRO A 107 -28.73 -11.78 0.85
CA PRO A 107 -28.12 -12.18 -0.42
C PRO A 107 -27.92 -11.02 -1.39
N ASP A 108 -28.82 -10.05 -1.39
CA ASP A 108 -28.78 -8.85 -2.24
C ASP A 108 -27.63 -7.89 -1.84
N SER A 109 -27.41 -7.72 -0.55
CA SER A 109 -26.27 -6.91 -0.05
C SER A 109 -24.90 -7.59 -0.33
N ARG A 110 -24.82 -8.93 -0.32
CA ARG A 110 -23.62 -9.67 -0.73
C ARG A 110 -23.28 -9.44 -2.21
N GLU A 111 -24.26 -9.40 -3.08
CA GLU A 111 -24.08 -9.11 -4.51
C GLU A 111 -23.55 -7.67 -4.70
N LEU A 112 -24.06 -6.70 -3.95
CA LEU A 112 -23.57 -5.32 -3.98
C LEU A 112 -22.08 -5.24 -3.62
N PHE A 113 -21.65 -5.88 -2.52
CA PHE A 113 -20.25 -5.91 -2.12
C PHE A 113 -19.36 -6.60 -3.14
N ARG A 114 -19.87 -7.63 -3.81
CA ARG A 114 -19.16 -8.36 -4.86
C ARG A 114 -18.98 -7.52 -6.13
N ARG A 115 -19.99 -6.71 -6.52
CA ARG A 115 -19.90 -5.78 -7.66
C ARG A 115 -18.87 -4.69 -7.43
N HIS A 116 -18.84 -4.08 -6.25
CA HIS A 116 -17.80 -3.09 -5.89
C HIS A 116 -16.38 -3.68 -5.97
N LYS A 117 -16.18 -4.94 -5.59
CA LYS A 117 -14.89 -5.63 -5.70
C LYS A 117 -14.48 -5.86 -7.16
N ARG A 118 -15.44 -6.15 -8.05
CA ARG A 118 -15.16 -6.34 -9.49
C ARG A 118 -14.76 -5.02 -10.18
N HIS A 119 -15.45 -3.91 -9.90
CA HIS A 119 -15.09 -2.60 -10.46
C HIS A 119 -13.66 -2.20 -10.12
N LYS A 120 -13.26 -2.36 -8.87
CA LYS A 120 -11.89 -2.06 -8.43
C LYS A 120 -10.83 -2.96 -9.12
N ARG A 121 -11.14 -4.22 -9.39
CA ARG A 121 -10.26 -5.12 -10.16
C ARG A 121 -10.14 -4.71 -11.63
N MET A 122 -11.20 -4.20 -12.25
CA MET A 122 -11.15 -3.73 -13.63
C MET A 122 -10.37 -2.42 -13.76
N GLU A 123 -10.55 -1.47 -12.84
CA GLU A 123 -9.75 -0.22 -12.80
C GLU A 123 -8.25 -0.52 -12.60
N ILE A 124 -7.91 -1.49 -11.74
CA ILE A 124 -6.53 -1.91 -11.54
C ILE A 124 -5.99 -2.61 -12.80
N LYS A 125 -6.78 -3.47 -13.46
CA LYS A 125 -6.38 -4.10 -14.73
C LYS A 125 -6.15 -3.07 -15.83
N GLN A 126 -7.01 -2.06 -15.99
CA GLN A 126 -6.82 -0.99 -16.95
C GLN A 126 -5.57 -0.14 -16.67
N LYS A 127 -5.25 0.12 -15.38
CA LYS A 127 -4.02 0.83 -14.99
C LYS A 127 -2.76 -0.01 -15.18
N VAL A 128 -2.85 -1.34 -15.04
CA VAL A 128 -1.71 -2.26 -15.23
C VAL A 128 -1.44 -2.55 -16.71
N TRP A 129 -2.44 -2.41 -17.58
CA TRP A 129 -2.29 -2.59 -19.02
C TRP A 129 -1.78 -1.33 -19.76
N SER A 130 -1.44 -0.26 -19.07
CA SER A 130 -0.67 0.83 -19.66
C SER A 130 0.79 0.35 -19.83
N PRO A 131 1.32 0.22 -21.06
CA PRO A 131 2.64 -0.38 -21.32
C PRO A 131 3.80 0.39 -20.67
N LEU A 132 3.57 1.62 -20.20
CA LEU A 132 4.53 2.47 -19.48
C LEU A 132 4.48 2.31 -17.94
N ALA A 133 3.56 1.53 -17.39
CA ALA A 133 3.37 1.40 -15.94
C ALA A 133 3.48 -0.06 -15.46
N VAL A 134 4.22 -0.91 -16.16
CA VAL A 134 4.49 -2.29 -15.72
C VAL A 134 5.48 -2.26 -14.56
N ARG A 135 4.99 -1.91 -13.38
CA ARG A 135 5.65 -2.29 -12.13
C ARG A 135 5.22 -3.74 -11.83
N VAL A 136 5.93 -4.67 -12.41
CA VAL A 136 5.76 -6.09 -12.08
C VAL A 136 6.41 -6.28 -10.72
N PRO A 137 5.68 -6.57 -9.65
CA PRO A 137 6.27 -6.98 -8.38
C PRO A 137 6.70 -8.45 -8.52
N ILE A 138 7.69 -8.70 -9.40
CA ILE A 138 8.19 -10.07 -9.66
C ILE A 138 9.12 -10.51 -8.54
N TRP A 139 9.64 -9.57 -7.75
CA TRP A 139 10.63 -9.87 -6.74
C TRP A 139 10.36 -9.09 -5.46
N ASP A 140 10.40 -9.78 -4.35
CA ASP A 140 10.42 -9.17 -3.04
C ASP A 140 11.85 -8.63 -2.81
N PRO A 141 12.08 -7.31 -2.97
CA PRO A 141 13.42 -6.73 -2.86
C PRO A 141 13.98 -6.91 -1.45
N ASP A 142 13.13 -7.04 -0.42
CA ASP A 142 13.55 -7.18 0.96
C ASP A 142 14.28 -8.51 1.20
N ARG A 143 13.82 -9.60 0.62
CA ARG A 143 14.52 -10.90 0.71
C ARG A 143 15.88 -10.87 0.02
N PHE A 144 15.95 -10.26 -1.15
CA PHE A 144 17.20 -10.12 -1.90
C PHE A 144 18.17 -9.20 -1.16
N LEU A 145 17.73 -8.04 -0.70
CA LEU A 145 18.55 -7.11 0.07
C LEU A 145 19.05 -7.76 1.37
N THR A 146 18.21 -8.47 2.08
CA THR A 146 18.59 -9.17 3.33
C THR A 146 19.60 -10.29 3.06
N ALA A 147 19.44 -11.04 1.97
CA ALA A 147 20.38 -12.09 1.57
C ALA A 147 21.73 -11.53 1.09
N THR A 148 21.75 -10.37 0.43
CA THR A 148 22.97 -9.73 -0.08
C THR A 148 23.66 -8.83 0.96
N LEU A 149 22.94 -8.42 2.01
CA LEU A 149 23.46 -7.57 3.09
C LEU A 149 24.81 -8.06 3.68
N PRO A 150 25.01 -9.36 4.01
CA PRO A 150 26.26 -9.84 4.57
C PRO A 150 27.43 -9.71 3.58
N PHE A 151 27.17 -9.73 2.28
CA PHE A 151 28.21 -9.55 1.24
C PHE A 151 28.53 -8.07 0.97
N VAL A 152 27.53 -7.20 1.09
CA VAL A 152 27.70 -5.75 0.82
C VAL A 152 28.24 -5.02 2.05
N ARG A 153 27.91 -5.48 3.25
CA ARG A 153 28.35 -4.87 4.50
C ARG A 153 29.89 -4.70 4.62
N PRO A 154 30.74 -5.69 4.28
CA PRO A 154 32.20 -5.49 4.31
C PRO A 154 32.68 -4.52 3.22
N LEU A 155 32.00 -4.40 2.08
CA LEU A 155 32.34 -3.42 1.04
C LEU A 155 32.14 -1.96 1.49
N MET A 156 31.25 -1.73 2.46
CA MET A 156 30.97 -0.39 3.01
C MET A 156 31.83 -0.05 4.23
N THR A 157 32.82 -0.87 4.54
CA THR A 157 33.76 -0.57 5.62
C THR A 157 34.85 0.42 5.18
N LYS A 158 35.33 1.25 6.11
CA LYS A 158 36.45 2.18 5.87
C LYS A 158 37.71 1.43 5.36
N THR A 159 37.91 0.22 5.83
CA THR A 159 39.03 -0.66 5.42
C THR A 159 38.96 -0.99 3.93
N PHE A 160 37.79 -1.35 3.43
CA PHE A 160 37.60 -1.65 2.00
C PHE A 160 37.81 -0.39 1.13
N ALA A 161 37.32 0.76 1.60
CA ALA A 161 37.51 2.03 0.90
C ALA A 161 39.00 2.39 0.78
N VAL A 162 39.81 2.14 1.80
CA VAL A 162 41.26 2.36 1.80
C VAL A 162 41.94 1.39 0.80
N ILE A 163 41.58 0.10 0.85
CA ILE A 163 42.14 -0.91 -0.08
C ILE A 163 41.81 -0.55 -1.52
N TRP A 164 40.57 -0.16 -1.79
CA TRP A 164 40.13 0.27 -3.11
C TRP A 164 40.87 1.50 -3.60
N LEU A 165 41.06 2.49 -2.73
CA LEU A 165 41.82 3.72 -3.03
C LEU A 165 43.26 3.40 -3.37
N LEU A 166 43.93 2.52 -2.61
CA LEU A 166 45.28 2.07 -2.88
C LEU A 166 45.38 1.35 -4.23
N LEU A 167 44.39 0.51 -4.56
CA LEU A 167 44.38 -0.21 -5.83
C LEU A 167 44.20 0.74 -7.02
N VAL A 168 43.32 1.74 -6.90
CA VAL A 168 43.14 2.77 -7.95
C VAL A 168 44.39 3.60 -8.11
N LEU A 169 45.06 3.96 -7.03
CA LEU A 169 46.24 4.79 -7.02
C LEU A 169 47.44 4.04 -7.66
N THR A 170 47.61 2.75 -7.35
CA THR A 170 48.63 1.90 -8.00
C THR A 170 48.33 1.73 -9.48
N ALA A 171 47.08 1.51 -9.89
CA ALA A 171 46.67 1.42 -11.28
C ALA A 171 46.95 2.73 -12.06
N ALA A 172 46.66 3.89 -11.42
CA ALA A 172 46.93 5.20 -12.00
C ALA A 172 48.44 5.46 -12.21
N VAL A 173 49.27 5.10 -11.23
CA VAL A 173 50.73 5.19 -11.36
C VAL A 173 51.21 4.30 -12.49
N PHE A 174 50.74 3.06 -12.56
CA PHE A 174 51.11 2.12 -13.62
C PHE A 174 50.70 2.60 -15.02
N ALA A 175 49.49 3.20 -15.12
CA ALA A 175 49.03 3.82 -16.36
C ALA A 175 49.86 5.03 -16.77
N ALA A 176 50.25 5.88 -15.81
CA ALA A 176 51.12 7.04 -16.05
C ALA A 176 52.52 6.62 -16.53
N MET A 177 53.09 5.57 -15.93
CA MET A 177 54.40 5.03 -16.34
C MET A 177 54.39 4.41 -17.74
N ASN A 178 53.24 3.90 -18.22
CA ASN A 178 53.08 3.24 -19.51
C ASN A 178 52.23 4.05 -20.51
N ILE A 179 52.12 5.37 -20.31
CA ILE A 179 51.26 6.24 -21.13
C ILE A 179 51.62 6.19 -22.64
N GLY A 180 52.93 6.08 -22.95
CA GLY A 180 53.37 5.96 -24.31
C GLY A 180 52.90 4.68 -25.01
N ALA A 181 52.95 3.55 -24.31
CA ALA A 181 52.48 2.27 -24.85
C ALA A 181 50.92 2.23 -24.98
N LEU A 182 50.21 2.92 -24.11
CA LEU A 182 48.76 3.03 -24.18
C LEU A 182 48.31 3.91 -25.34
N THR A 183 48.97 5.04 -25.59
CA THR A 183 48.62 5.96 -26.68
C THR A 183 48.91 5.38 -28.06
N THR A 184 50.04 4.68 -28.26
CA THR A 184 50.35 4.03 -29.53
C THR A 184 49.32 2.93 -29.86
N ASN A 185 48.96 2.09 -28.93
CA ASN A 185 47.94 1.04 -29.14
C ASN A 185 46.53 1.58 -29.47
N ILE A 186 46.17 2.73 -28.94
CA ILE A 186 44.86 3.37 -29.24
C ILE A 186 44.89 3.96 -30.64
N THR A 187 46.00 4.61 -31.04
CA THR A 187 46.14 5.23 -32.35
C THR A 187 46.11 4.19 -33.47
N ASP A 188 46.77 3.05 -33.29
CA ASP A 188 46.79 1.96 -34.28
C ASP A 188 45.41 1.25 -34.43
N ARG A 189 44.59 1.24 -33.41
CA ARG A 189 43.25 0.61 -33.47
C ARG A 189 42.13 1.54 -33.95
N VAL A 190 42.32 2.85 -33.88
CA VAL A 190 41.30 3.82 -34.29
C VAL A 190 41.50 4.30 -35.71
N LEU A 191 42.74 4.15 -36.26
CA LEU A 191 43.11 4.61 -37.60
C LEU A 191 43.20 3.48 -38.63
N ASN A 192 42.98 2.23 -38.28
CA ASN A 192 42.81 1.08 -39.14
C ASN A 192 41.40 0.49 -38.97
#